data_73a59b1115916ae83e6b1438faa7a0d0
#
_entry.id   73a59b1115916ae83e6b1438faa7a0d0
#
_cell.length_a   1.000
_cell.length_b   1.000
_cell.length_c   1.000
_cell.angle_alpha   90.00
_cell.angle_beta   90.00
_cell.angle_gamma   90.00
#
_symmetry.space_group_name_H-M   'P 1'
#
loop_
_entity.id
_entity.type
_entity.pdbx_description
1 polymer ?
#
loop_
_entity_poly.entity_id
_entity_poly.type
_entity_poly.pdbx_seq_one_letter_code
_entity_poly.pdbx_strand_id
1 'polypeptide(L)'
;KKIDSQSGVMITGSHNPKNYNGFKVVINDAPVSGLELLKLVNKELSELSSPAKERHETNLLDNYIAEVCSQVSSTQTLKVVVDCGNGAAGEIAPKLMRALGHEVTELFCEIDGNFPNHHPDPGKPENLQDLILAVEENHADIGIAFDGDGDRLGVISNRGEIIFPDQLMMIFAKDVLAKNNGSEIIFDVKCSNLLAQVIEEAGGKAIMSATGHFHIKNALKKSGAPLAGEMSGHIFFNDQWYGFDDGHYSAFRLIDIITRLNTSLSSIFQELPKAFSTPEINIDVEEEKKFSIVQAFIKTSHFPGGEKITIDGLRINFNDGWGLLRASNTTPKLVLRFEAQTAERLSEIQELFFTQLQSIDESIQIELS
;
A
#
# COMPACT_ATOMS: atom_id res chain seq x y z
N LYS A 1 12.36 -17.55 -7.20
CA LYS A 1 13.65 -17.89 -6.56
C LYS A 1 13.64 -19.31 -5.97
N LYS A 2 12.56 -19.76 -5.33
CA LYS A 2 12.46 -21.14 -4.78
C LYS A 2 12.37 -22.22 -5.85
N ILE A 3 11.83 -21.91 -7.02
CA ILE A 3 11.67 -22.84 -8.17
C ILE A 3 12.58 -22.50 -9.33
N ASP A 4 13.62 -21.71 -9.11
CA ASP A 4 14.62 -21.29 -10.13
C ASP A 4 13.98 -20.74 -11.42
N SER A 5 12.91 -19.95 -11.26
CA SER A 5 12.24 -19.26 -12.35
C SER A 5 12.50 -17.76 -12.28
N GLN A 6 12.93 -17.18 -13.39
CA GLN A 6 13.13 -15.73 -13.55
C GLN A 6 11.91 -15.04 -14.16
N SER A 7 10.93 -15.79 -14.60
CA SER A 7 9.74 -15.27 -15.25
C SER A 7 8.49 -15.91 -14.67
N GLY A 8 7.41 -15.15 -14.58
CA GLY A 8 6.15 -15.63 -14.04
C GLY A 8 4.98 -14.73 -14.38
N VAL A 9 3.80 -15.28 -14.27
CA VAL A 9 2.54 -14.57 -14.40
C VAL A 9 1.68 -14.89 -13.19
N MET A 10 1.28 -13.87 -12.45
CA MET A 10 0.25 -13.99 -11.41
C MET A 10 -1.08 -13.55 -12.00
N ILE A 11 -2.08 -14.39 -11.84
CA ILE A 11 -3.47 -14.09 -12.25
C ILE A 11 -4.22 -13.62 -11.02
N THR A 12 -4.69 -12.36 -11.03
CA THR A 12 -5.38 -11.76 -9.89
C THR A 12 -6.29 -10.63 -10.32
N GLY A 13 -7.47 -10.54 -9.68
CA GLY A 13 -8.31 -9.36 -9.71
C GLY A 13 -7.96 -8.34 -8.61
N SER A 14 -7.02 -8.66 -7.70
CA SER A 14 -6.73 -7.89 -6.49
C SER A 14 -8.03 -7.56 -5.73
N HIS A 15 -8.31 -6.30 -5.50
CA HIS A 15 -9.52 -5.78 -4.87
C HIS A 15 -10.61 -5.33 -5.89
N ASN A 16 -10.50 -5.72 -7.17
CA ASN A 16 -11.52 -5.41 -8.16
C ASN A 16 -12.78 -6.29 -7.98
N PRO A 17 -13.94 -5.87 -8.51
CA PRO A 17 -15.14 -6.69 -8.54
C PRO A 17 -14.91 -8.06 -9.21
N LYS A 18 -15.69 -9.07 -8.81
CA LYS A 18 -15.53 -10.48 -9.22
C LYS A 18 -15.51 -10.77 -10.72
N ASN A 19 -15.99 -9.85 -11.55
CA ASN A 19 -15.99 -9.94 -13.01
C ASN A 19 -14.71 -9.40 -13.66
N TYR A 20 -13.73 -8.95 -12.87
CA TYR A 20 -12.42 -8.49 -13.33
C TYR A 20 -11.36 -9.57 -13.15
N ASN A 21 -10.46 -9.65 -14.10
CA ASN A 21 -9.21 -10.40 -14.01
C ASN A 21 -8.05 -9.51 -14.42
N GLY A 22 -6.88 -9.78 -13.88
CA GLY A 22 -5.66 -9.07 -14.21
C GLY A 22 -4.46 -10.01 -14.26
N PHE A 23 -3.36 -9.50 -14.77
CA PHE A 23 -2.10 -10.21 -14.86
C PHE A 23 -0.97 -9.33 -14.34
N LYS A 24 -0.24 -9.80 -13.33
CA LYS A 24 1.04 -9.21 -12.92
C LYS A 24 2.14 -10.07 -13.56
N VAL A 25 2.92 -9.47 -14.45
CA VAL A 25 3.90 -10.21 -15.29
C VAL A 25 5.31 -9.81 -14.90
N VAL A 26 6.17 -10.81 -14.73
CA VAL A 26 7.62 -10.64 -14.50
C VAL A 26 8.36 -11.41 -15.58
N ILE A 27 9.33 -10.77 -16.25
CA ILE A 27 10.20 -11.38 -17.24
C ILE A 27 11.65 -11.07 -16.86
N ASN A 28 12.48 -12.10 -16.73
CA ASN A 28 13.89 -12.00 -16.34
C ASN A 28 14.08 -11.15 -15.05
N ASP A 29 13.32 -11.49 -14.01
CA ASP A 29 13.30 -10.79 -12.72
C ASP A 29 12.93 -9.29 -12.79
N ALA A 30 12.31 -8.85 -13.88
CA ALA A 30 11.82 -7.49 -14.05
C ALA A 30 10.29 -7.45 -14.22
N PRO A 31 9.57 -6.60 -13.47
CA PRO A 31 8.15 -6.40 -13.71
C PRO A 31 7.94 -5.75 -15.08
N VAL A 32 6.87 -6.17 -15.77
CA VAL A 32 6.51 -5.67 -17.10
C VAL A 32 5.27 -4.79 -16.98
N SER A 33 5.32 -3.58 -17.52
CA SER A 33 4.17 -2.69 -17.56
C SER A 33 3.11 -3.17 -18.55
N GLY A 34 1.84 -2.78 -18.35
CA GLY A 34 0.76 -3.13 -19.27
C GLY A 34 1.02 -2.65 -20.70
N LEU A 35 1.63 -1.47 -20.88
CA LEU A 35 1.99 -0.93 -22.20
C LEU A 35 3.10 -1.76 -22.88
N GLU A 36 4.08 -2.24 -22.13
CA GLU A 36 5.12 -3.12 -22.65
C GLU A 36 4.55 -4.49 -23.02
N LEU A 37 3.66 -5.03 -22.17
CA LEU A 37 2.98 -6.29 -22.44
C LEU A 37 2.15 -6.23 -23.73
N LEU A 38 1.38 -5.15 -23.94
CA LEU A 38 0.63 -4.93 -25.16
C LEU A 38 1.54 -4.89 -26.42
N LYS A 39 2.72 -4.27 -26.31
CA LYS A 39 3.69 -4.25 -27.43
C LYS A 39 4.22 -5.66 -27.73
N LEU A 40 4.46 -6.50 -26.71
CA LEU A 40 4.92 -7.87 -26.88
C LEU A 40 3.84 -8.74 -27.53
N VAL A 41 2.60 -8.66 -27.02
CA VAL A 41 1.47 -9.47 -27.54
C VAL A 41 1.16 -9.11 -29.00
N ASN A 42 1.20 -7.86 -29.37
CA ASN A 42 0.93 -7.42 -30.77
C ASN A 42 2.01 -7.86 -31.77
N LYS A 43 3.21 -8.20 -31.29
CA LYS A 43 4.34 -8.52 -32.16
C LYS A 43 4.43 -10.00 -32.55
N GLU A 44 3.90 -10.93 -31.74
CA GLU A 44 4.27 -12.35 -31.85
C GLU A 44 3.11 -13.38 -31.80
N LEU A 45 1.85 -12.96 -31.95
CA LEU A 45 0.71 -13.89 -31.96
C LEU A 45 0.74 -14.91 -33.13
N SER A 46 1.60 -14.70 -34.12
CA SER A 46 1.74 -15.58 -35.31
C SER A 46 2.65 -16.78 -35.08
N GLU A 47 3.43 -16.88 -34.00
CA GLU A 47 4.46 -17.90 -33.78
C GLU A 47 4.24 -18.85 -32.61
N LEU A 48 3.13 -18.74 -31.87
CA LEU A 48 2.83 -19.61 -30.73
C LEU A 48 2.32 -20.98 -31.20
N SER A 49 3.21 -21.79 -31.72
CA SER A 49 2.87 -23.12 -32.31
C SER A 49 3.28 -24.32 -31.45
N SER A 50 3.74 -24.15 -30.23
CA SER A 50 4.11 -25.30 -29.39
C SER A 50 3.34 -25.32 -28.09
N PRO A 51 2.53 -26.35 -27.80
CA PRO A 51 1.96 -26.56 -26.47
C PRO A 51 3.09 -26.73 -25.43
N ALA A 52 2.86 -26.26 -24.23
CA ALA A 52 3.77 -26.51 -23.12
C ALA A 52 4.04 -28.02 -22.99
N LYS A 53 5.31 -28.40 -22.94
CA LYS A 53 5.69 -29.82 -23.00
C LYS A 53 5.35 -30.58 -21.71
N GLU A 54 5.36 -29.91 -20.58
CA GLU A 54 5.04 -30.48 -19.27
C GLU A 54 4.47 -29.39 -18.33
N ARG A 55 3.50 -29.78 -17.50
CA ARG A 55 2.96 -28.97 -16.41
C ARG A 55 3.37 -29.60 -15.09
N HIS A 56 4.05 -28.82 -14.24
CA HIS A 56 4.38 -29.19 -12.88
C HIS A 56 3.58 -28.34 -11.92
N GLU A 57 3.05 -28.97 -10.87
CA GLU A 57 2.38 -28.26 -9.76
C GLU A 57 3.29 -28.32 -8.54
N THR A 58 3.48 -27.18 -7.88
CA THR A 58 4.30 -27.08 -6.68
C THR A 58 3.57 -26.21 -5.65
N ASN A 59 3.33 -26.76 -4.48
CA ASN A 59 2.83 -25.99 -3.33
C ASN A 59 4.03 -25.42 -2.58
N LEU A 60 4.08 -24.09 -2.46
CA LEU A 60 5.14 -23.36 -1.75
C LEU A 60 4.70 -22.83 -0.40
N LEU A 61 3.44 -23.03 0.02
CA LEU A 61 2.86 -22.44 1.22
C LEU A 61 3.66 -22.79 2.48
N ASP A 62 3.94 -24.09 2.71
CA ASP A 62 4.68 -24.52 3.88
C ASP A 62 6.11 -23.98 3.89
N ASN A 63 6.74 -23.88 2.73
CA ASN A 63 8.08 -23.28 2.59
C ASN A 63 8.05 -21.78 2.93
N TYR A 64 7.02 -21.06 2.48
CA TYR A 64 6.83 -19.65 2.77
C TYR A 64 6.66 -19.42 4.28
N ILE A 65 5.74 -20.17 4.92
CA ILE A 65 5.50 -20.08 6.37
C ILE A 65 6.78 -20.42 7.14
N ALA A 66 7.48 -21.49 6.79
CA ALA A 66 8.72 -21.87 7.46
C ALA A 66 9.81 -20.80 7.33
N GLU A 67 9.91 -20.15 6.17
CA GLU A 67 10.89 -19.08 5.95
C GLU A 67 10.58 -17.83 6.77
N VAL A 68 9.31 -17.41 6.84
CA VAL A 68 8.89 -16.29 7.70
C VAL A 68 9.14 -16.64 9.17
N CYS A 69 8.72 -17.82 9.62
CA CYS A 69 8.92 -18.28 11.00
C CYS A 69 10.40 -18.38 11.39
N SER A 70 11.30 -18.62 10.44
CA SER A 70 12.74 -18.66 10.74
C SER A 70 13.35 -17.31 11.15
N GLN A 71 12.61 -16.21 10.95
CA GLN A 71 13.03 -14.84 11.26
C GLN A 71 12.47 -14.32 12.59
N VAL A 72 11.65 -15.10 13.28
CA VAL A 72 11.04 -14.70 14.57
C VAL A 72 12.11 -14.37 15.60
N SER A 73 12.03 -13.19 16.20
CA SER A 73 12.97 -12.71 17.22
C SER A 73 12.42 -12.78 18.64
N SER A 74 11.11 -12.97 18.82
CA SER A 74 10.43 -12.99 20.11
C SER A 74 9.49 -14.19 20.22
N THR A 75 9.32 -14.71 21.44
CA THR A 75 8.37 -15.81 21.76
C THR A 75 7.10 -15.30 22.44
N GLN A 76 6.87 -13.99 22.47
CA GLN A 76 5.66 -13.42 23.08
C GLN A 76 4.44 -13.77 22.22
N THR A 77 3.43 -14.36 22.82
CA THR A 77 2.14 -14.62 22.20
C THR A 77 1.27 -13.38 22.25
N LEU A 78 0.69 -12.99 21.09
CA LEU A 78 -0.33 -11.95 20.97
C LEU A 78 -1.68 -12.57 20.61
N LYS A 79 -2.76 -11.86 20.90
CA LYS A 79 -4.10 -12.10 20.37
C LYS A 79 -4.26 -11.28 19.09
N VAL A 80 -4.41 -11.96 17.97
CA VAL A 80 -4.48 -11.35 16.63
C VAL A 80 -5.83 -11.64 16.01
N VAL A 81 -6.54 -10.59 15.58
CA VAL A 81 -7.71 -10.76 14.71
C VAL A 81 -7.25 -10.62 13.26
N VAL A 82 -7.59 -11.59 12.42
CA VAL A 82 -7.21 -11.65 11.01
C VAL A 82 -8.46 -11.54 10.14
N ASP A 83 -8.55 -10.50 9.35
CA ASP A 83 -9.62 -10.27 8.38
C ASP A 83 -9.08 -10.44 6.96
N CYS A 84 -9.62 -11.41 6.22
CA CYS A 84 -9.20 -11.68 4.85
C CYS A 84 -10.23 -11.23 3.80
N GLY A 85 -11.35 -10.63 4.22
CA GLY A 85 -12.42 -10.15 3.33
C GLY A 85 -12.86 -11.19 2.29
N ASN A 86 -12.83 -12.48 2.63
CA ASN A 86 -13.07 -13.62 1.75
C ASN A 86 -12.05 -13.74 0.58
N GLY A 87 -10.91 -13.04 0.65
CA GLY A 87 -9.85 -13.09 -0.34
C GLY A 87 -8.89 -14.27 -0.19
N ALA A 88 -7.91 -14.35 -1.09
CA ALA A 88 -6.93 -15.44 -1.15
C ALA A 88 -6.02 -15.50 0.11
N ALA A 89 -5.86 -14.40 0.83
CA ALA A 89 -5.12 -14.34 2.09
C ALA A 89 -5.66 -15.31 3.16
N GLY A 90 -6.94 -15.70 3.07
CA GLY A 90 -7.58 -16.64 4.00
C GLY A 90 -6.91 -18.03 4.07
N GLU A 91 -6.23 -18.44 3.01
CA GLU A 91 -5.49 -19.70 3.03
C GLU A 91 -4.18 -19.60 3.84
N ILE A 92 -3.54 -18.43 3.83
CA ILE A 92 -2.16 -18.23 4.35
C ILE A 92 -2.18 -17.55 5.73
N ALA A 93 -2.87 -16.43 5.86
CA ALA A 93 -2.72 -15.53 7.01
C ALA A 93 -3.02 -16.19 8.36
N PRO A 94 -4.14 -16.92 8.55
CA PRO A 94 -4.40 -17.56 9.84
C PRO A 94 -3.38 -18.64 10.18
N LYS A 95 -2.92 -19.41 9.19
CA LYS A 95 -1.91 -20.47 9.37
C LYS A 95 -0.57 -19.86 9.76
N LEU A 96 -0.16 -18.78 9.09
CA LEU A 96 1.08 -18.07 9.39
C LEU A 96 1.07 -17.52 10.81
N MET A 97 0.00 -16.81 11.22
CA MET A 97 -0.08 -16.22 12.55
C MET A 97 -0.06 -17.28 13.67
N ARG A 98 -0.70 -18.43 13.46
CA ARG A 98 -0.62 -19.56 14.40
C ARG A 98 0.77 -20.20 14.42
N ALA A 99 1.42 -20.34 13.26
CA ALA A 99 2.78 -20.88 13.18
C ALA A 99 3.80 -19.96 13.87
N LEU A 100 3.54 -18.66 13.91
CA LEU A 100 4.31 -17.67 14.67
C LEU A 100 4.05 -17.72 16.19
N GLY A 101 3.09 -18.54 16.65
CA GLY A 101 2.79 -18.75 18.09
C GLY A 101 1.72 -17.81 18.65
N HIS A 102 0.90 -17.19 17.82
CA HIS A 102 -0.15 -16.26 18.24
C HIS A 102 -1.52 -16.92 18.36
N GLU A 103 -2.39 -16.35 19.23
CA GLU A 103 -3.81 -16.70 19.32
C GLU A 103 -4.58 -15.95 18.21
N VAL A 104 -5.27 -16.69 17.33
CA VAL A 104 -5.88 -16.13 16.13
C VAL A 104 -7.39 -16.23 16.15
N THR A 105 -8.06 -15.10 16.05
CA THR A 105 -9.47 -14.97 15.70
C THR A 105 -9.60 -14.67 14.22
N GLU A 106 -10.36 -15.50 13.49
CA GLU A 106 -10.54 -15.37 12.05
C GLU A 106 -11.83 -14.61 11.72
N LEU A 107 -11.73 -13.63 10.80
CA LEU A 107 -12.84 -12.97 10.16
C LEU A 107 -12.75 -13.18 8.65
N PHE A 108 -13.83 -13.70 8.07
CA PHE A 108 -14.00 -13.81 6.61
C PHE A 108 -12.80 -14.47 5.90
N CYS A 109 -12.20 -15.51 6.54
CA CYS A 109 -11.05 -16.23 6.01
C CYS A 109 -11.44 -17.38 5.06
N GLU A 110 -12.72 -17.72 4.92
CA GLU A 110 -13.20 -18.62 3.87
C GLU A 110 -13.15 -17.90 2.53
N ILE A 111 -12.43 -18.50 1.55
CA ILE A 111 -12.26 -17.88 0.23
C ILE A 111 -13.56 -17.94 -0.57
N ASP A 112 -14.14 -16.78 -0.89
CA ASP A 112 -15.33 -16.64 -1.73
C ASP A 112 -15.19 -15.40 -2.63
N GLY A 113 -15.01 -15.62 -3.92
CA GLY A 113 -14.90 -14.54 -4.92
C GLY A 113 -16.15 -13.67 -5.10
N ASN A 114 -17.25 -13.94 -4.37
CA ASN A 114 -18.39 -13.03 -4.29
C ASN A 114 -18.23 -11.96 -3.22
N PHE A 115 -17.26 -12.10 -2.30
CA PHE A 115 -17.00 -11.16 -1.20
C PHE A 115 -18.28 -10.81 -0.40
N PRO A 116 -18.94 -11.82 0.23
CA PRO A 116 -20.30 -11.65 0.77
C PRO A 116 -20.38 -10.74 2.01
N ASN A 117 -19.26 -10.49 2.69
CA ASN A 117 -19.24 -9.71 3.93
C ASN A 117 -18.91 -8.24 3.67
N HIS A 118 -17.73 -7.95 3.16
CA HIS A 118 -17.32 -6.62 2.72
C HIS A 118 -16.36 -6.72 1.55
N HIS A 119 -16.14 -5.61 0.86
CA HIS A 119 -15.18 -5.56 -0.23
C HIS A 119 -13.74 -5.67 0.33
N PRO A 120 -12.86 -6.54 -0.21
CA PRO A 120 -11.52 -6.79 0.32
C PRO A 120 -10.54 -5.65 -0.06
N ASP A 121 -10.78 -4.47 0.48
CA ASP A 121 -9.95 -3.27 0.29
C ASP A 121 -9.71 -2.61 1.67
N PRO A 122 -8.60 -2.93 2.35
CA PRO A 122 -8.28 -2.39 3.68
C PRO A 122 -7.90 -0.90 3.66
N GLY A 123 -7.76 -0.30 2.49
CA GLY A 123 -7.54 1.14 2.33
C GLY A 123 -8.79 1.98 2.66
N LYS A 124 -9.95 1.35 2.81
CA LYS A 124 -11.23 2.00 3.07
C LYS A 124 -11.70 1.75 4.50
N PRO A 125 -11.87 2.78 5.33
CA PRO A 125 -12.32 2.64 6.71
C PRO A 125 -13.65 1.90 6.89
N GLU A 126 -14.57 2.00 5.93
CA GLU A 126 -15.85 1.30 5.95
C GLU A 126 -15.69 -0.23 5.92
N ASN A 127 -14.64 -0.75 5.28
CA ASN A 127 -14.34 -2.18 5.20
C ASN A 127 -13.63 -2.73 6.45
N LEU A 128 -13.22 -1.86 7.37
CA LEU A 128 -12.51 -2.24 8.60
C LEU A 128 -13.41 -2.27 9.84
N GLN A 129 -14.70 -1.98 9.70
CA GLN A 129 -15.60 -1.84 10.86
C GLN A 129 -15.76 -3.14 11.63
N ASP A 130 -15.94 -4.28 10.92
CA ASP A 130 -16.06 -5.60 11.57
C ASP A 130 -14.75 -5.99 12.27
N LEU A 131 -13.61 -5.65 11.67
CA LEU A 131 -12.31 -5.88 12.29
C LEU A 131 -12.12 -5.05 13.57
N ILE A 132 -12.53 -3.78 13.56
CA ILE A 132 -12.48 -2.91 14.75
C ILE A 132 -13.32 -3.51 15.87
N LEU A 133 -14.57 -3.88 15.59
CA LEU A 133 -15.46 -4.50 16.56
C LEU A 133 -14.87 -5.80 17.11
N ALA A 134 -14.33 -6.66 16.25
CA ALA A 134 -13.75 -7.92 16.68
C ALA A 134 -12.49 -7.73 17.54
N VAL A 135 -11.67 -6.71 17.28
CA VAL A 135 -10.51 -6.36 18.14
C VAL A 135 -10.99 -5.97 19.53
N GLU A 136 -12.03 -5.15 19.63
CA GLU A 136 -12.59 -4.71 20.90
C GLU A 136 -13.24 -5.87 21.69
N GLU A 137 -14.07 -6.67 21.03
CA GLU A 137 -14.81 -7.79 21.64
C GLU A 137 -13.87 -8.90 22.15
N ASN A 138 -12.80 -9.19 21.41
CA ASN A 138 -11.83 -10.24 21.78
C ASN A 138 -10.69 -9.70 22.67
N HIS A 139 -10.66 -8.40 22.98
CA HIS A 139 -9.55 -7.75 23.65
C HIS A 139 -8.21 -8.13 22.98
N ALA A 140 -8.19 -8.01 21.65
CA ALA A 140 -7.04 -8.39 20.85
C ALA A 140 -5.94 -7.33 20.92
N ASP A 141 -4.70 -7.77 20.75
CA ASP A 141 -3.52 -6.90 20.76
C ASP A 141 -3.39 -6.13 19.43
N ILE A 142 -3.92 -6.73 18.35
CA ILE A 142 -3.85 -6.17 17.00
C ILE A 142 -4.93 -6.79 16.11
N GLY A 143 -5.48 -5.98 15.20
CA GLY A 143 -6.26 -6.42 14.05
C GLY A 143 -5.45 -6.23 12.77
N ILE A 144 -5.45 -7.23 11.88
CA ILE A 144 -4.81 -7.18 10.57
C ILE A 144 -5.81 -7.54 9.47
N ALA A 145 -5.86 -6.73 8.42
CA ALA A 145 -6.70 -6.94 7.27
C ALA A 145 -5.87 -7.05 5.99
N PHE A 146 -6.32 -7.88 5.07
CA PHE A 146 -5.69 -8.09 3.77
C PHE A 146 -6.65 -7.73 2.63
N ASP A 147 -6.10 -7.34 1.50
CA ASP A 147 -6.89 -7.20 0.28
C ASP A 147 -7.10 -8.55 -0.43
N GLY A 148 -7.80 -8.54 -1.57
CA GLY A 148 -8.26 -9.76 -2.24
C GLY A 148 -7.18 -10.75 -2.61
N ASP A 149 -5.97 -10.31 -2.94
CA ASP A 149 -4.80 -11.17 -3.25
C ASP A 149 -3.70 -11.13 -2.18
N GLY A 150 -3.91 -10.39 -1.08
CA GLY A 150 -3.07 -10.44 0.12
C GLY A 150 -1.75 -9.67 0.01
N ASP A 151 -1.61 -8.77 -0.97
CA ASP A 151 -0.40 -7.96 -1.14
C ASP A 151 -0.45 -6.61 -0.43
N ARG A 152 -1.62 -6.25 0.16
CA ARG A 152 -1.81 -5.05 0.99
C ARG A 152 -2.13 -5.42 2.43
N LEU A 153 -1.73 -4.52 3.34
CA LEU A 153 -1.96 -4.65 4.77
C LEU A 153 -2.74 -3.45 5.31
N GLY A 154 -3.86 -3.72 5.98
CA GLY A 154 -4.57 -2.81 6.87
C GLY A 154 -4.34 -3.21 8.32
N VAL A 155 -4.28 -2.24 9.23
CA VAL A 155 -3.95 -2.49 10.63
C VAL A 155 -4.85 -1.70 11.57
N ILE A 156 -5.34 -2.39 12.60
CA ILE A 156 -6.10 -1.83 13.72
C ILE A 156 -5.31 -2.03 15.01
N SER A 157 -5.17 -0.95 15.80
CA SER A 157 -4.52 -1.04 17.11
C SER A 157 -5.42 -1.76 18.15
N ASN A 158 -4.83 -2.15 19.27
CA ASN A 158 -5.57 -2.72 20.42
C ASN A 158 -6.63 -1.78 21.03
N ARG A 159 -6.78 -0.56 20.51
CA ARG A 159 -7.81 0.44 20.89
C ARG A 159 -8.79 0.76 19.76
N GLY A 160 -8.81 -0.04 18.70
CA GLY A 160 -9.69 0.19 17.55
C GLY A 160 -9.22 1.33 16.61
N GLU A 161 -8.01 1.86 16.78
CA GLU A 161 -7.48 2.93 15.93
C GLU A 161 -7.00 2.35 14.60
N ILE A 162 -7.41 2.95 13.47
CA ILE A 162 -6.88 2.60 12.15
C ILE A 162 -5.48 3.21 12.02
N ILE A 163 -4.49 2.37 11.75
CA ILE A 163 -3.12 2.79 11.44
C ILE A 163 -2.98 2.83 9.92
N PHE A 164 -2.92 4.03 9.36
CA PHE A 164 -2.82 4.20 7.90
C PHE A 164 -1.44 3.74 7.37
N PRO A 165 -1.34 3.36 6.08
CA PRO A 165 -0.11 2.79 5.53
C PRO A 165 1.12 3.68 5.64
N ASP A 166 1.00 5.00 5.48
CA ASP A 166 2.11 5.93 5.68
C ASP A 166 2.57 6.00 7.15
N GLN A 167 1.67 5.82 8.12
CA GLN A 167 1.99 5.70 9.55
C GLN A 167 2.66 4.35 9.86
N LEU A 168 2.21 3.24 9.23
CA LEU A 168 2.91 1.96 9.29
C LEU A 168 4.32 2.08 8.74
N MET A 169 4.50 2.79 7.63
CA MET A 169 5.81 3.05 7.05
C MET A 169 6.72 3.84 8.00
N MET A 170 6.19 4.74 8.85
CA MET A 170 6.99 5.41 9.89
C MET A 170 7.54 4.41 10.92
N ILE A 171 6.70 3.44 11.35
CA ILE A 171 7.11 2.38 12.28
C ILE A 171 8.19 1.50 11.65
N PHE A 172 7.95 1.04 10.42
CA PHE A 172 8.88 0.18 9.70
C PHE A 172 10.19 0.89 9.36
N ALA A 173 10.14 2.17 8.97
CA ALA A 173 11.33 2.94 8.66
C ALA A 173 12.25 3.09 9.87
N LYS A 174 11.70 3.37 11.06
CA LYS A 174 12.50 3.41 12.30
C LYS A 174 13.21 2.07 12.58
N ASP A 175 12.48 0.95 12.44
CA ASP A 175 13.04 -0.39 12.68
C ASP A 175 14.13 -0.76 11.66
N VAL A 176 13.85 -0.54 10.38
CA VAL A 176 14.79 -0.86 9.28
C VAL A 176 16.03 0.00 9.35
N LEU A 177 15.89 1.31 9.59
CA LEU A 177 17.01 2.25 9.65
C LEU A 177 17.89 2.04 10.88
N ALA A 178 17.36 1.50 11.97
CA ALA A 178 18.18 1.10 13.13
C ALA A 178 19.30 0.09 12.77
N LYS A 179 19.08 -0.73 11.72
CA LYS A 179 20.04 -1.70 11.20
C LYS A 179 20.71 -1.26 9.90
N ASN A 180 20.09 -0.32 9.17
CA ASN A 180 20.48 0.13 7.82
C ASN A 180 20.62 1.65 7.80
N ASN A 181 21.38 2.23 8.71
CA ASN A 181 21.56 3.68 8.83
C ASN A 181 22.10 4.30 7.52
N GLY A 182 21.57 5.47 7.15
CA GLY A 182 21.94 6.18 5.93
C GLY A 182 21.27 5.66 4.66
N SER A 183 20.43 4.60 4.75
CA SER A 183 19.76 4.02 3.59
C SER A 183 18.61 4.88 3.09
N GLU A 184 18.28 4.69 1.83
CA GLU A 184 17.08 5.26 1.20
C GLU A 184 15.84 4.48 1.61
N ILE A 185 14.75 5.19 1.94
CA ILE A 185 13.40 4.63 2.12
C ILE A 185 12.51 5.26 1.06
N ILE A 186 11.85 4.42 0.27
CA ILE A 186 11.04 4.85 -0.86
C ILE A 186 9.56 4.86 -0.47
N PHE A 187 8.82 5.91 -0.85
CA PHE A 187 7.37 6.01 -0.62
C PHE A 187 6.69 6.78 -1.76
N ASP A 188 5.39 6.55 -1.95
CA ASP A 188 4.67 7.21 -3.03
C ASP A 188 4.24 8.64 -2.69
N VAL A 189 3.92 9.42 -3.74
CA VAL A 189 3.56 10.84 -3.62
C VAL A 189 2.33 11.11 -2.74
N LYS A 190 1.54 10.11 -2.40
CA LYS A 190 0.35 10.22 -1.55
C LYS A 190 0.67 10.16 -0.06
N CYS A 191 1.85 9.70 0.31
CA CYS A 191 2.25 9.59 1.72
C CYS A 191 2.44 10.96 2.37
N SER A 192 2.25 10.98 3.69
CA SER A 192 2.45 12.15 4.55
C SER A 192 3.86 12.72 4.47
N ASN A 193 4.02 14.04 4.57
CA ASN A 193 5.33 14.68 4.78
C ASN A 193 5.97 14.26 6.11
N LEU A 194 5.17 13.88 7.10
CA LEU A 194 5.68 13.38 8.37
C LEU A 194 6.46 12.07 8.21
N LEU A 195 6.14 11.25 7.19
CA LEU A 195 6.94 10.06 6.87
C LEU A 195 8.36 10.45 6.45
N ALA A 196 8.52 11.46 5.59
CA ALA A 196 9.84 11.94 5.18
C ALA A 196 10.63 12.45 6.39
N GLN A 197 9.99 13.23 7.26
CA GLN A 197 10.58 13.74 8.51
C GLN A 197 11.06 12.59 9.41
N VAL A 198 10.22 11.58 9.66
CA VAL A 198 10.56 10.42 10.50
C VAL A 198 11.75 9.62 9.91
N ILE A 199 11.79 9.46 8.58
CA ILE A 199 12.90 8.79 7.90
C ILE A 199 14.21 9.56 8.12
N GLU A 200 14.19 10.88 7.95
CA GLU A 200 15.38 11.72 8.13
C GLU A 200 15.86 11.78 9.59
N GLU A 201 14.93 11.91 10.54
CA GLU A 201 15.21 11.85 11.98
C GLU A 201 15.78 10.49 12.41
N ALA A 202 15.38 9.39 11.75
CA ALA A 202 15.94 8.06 11.96
C ALA A 202 17.29 7.84 11.23
N GLY A 203 17.83 8.87 10.57
CA GLY A 203 19.12 8.82 9.89
C GLY A 203 19.08 8.24 8.48
N GLY A 204 17.89 8.12 7.88
CA GLY A 204 17.69 7.66 6.50
C GLY A 204 17.59 8.80 5.49
N LYS A 205 17.33 8.44 4.23
CA LYS A 205 17.05 9.36 3.13
C LYS A 205 15.64 9.10 2.60
N ALA A 206 14.80 10.10 2.63
CA ALA A 206 13.41 10.05 2.16
C ALA A 206 13.36 10.20 0.63
N ILE A 207 12.88 9.18 -0.08
CA ILE A 207 12.81 9.17 -1.55
C ILE A 207 11.35 9.03 -2.00
N MET A 208 10.79 10.09 -2.56
CA MET A 208 9.44 10.09 -3.11
C MET A 208 9.41 9.48 -4.52
N SER A 209 8.42 8.65 -4.81
CA SER A 209 8.19 7.96 -6.08
C SER A 209 6.79 8.21 -6.62
N ALA A 210 6.58 7.93 -7.90
CA ALA A 210 5.24 7.83 -8.47
C ALA A 210 4.47 6.65 -7.84
N THR A 211 3.15 6.79 -7.74
CA THR A 211 2.25 5.75 -7.24
C THR A 211 2.18 4.57 -8.22
N GLY A 212 2.19 3.37 -7.69
CA GLY A 212 2.01 2.11 -8.40
C GLY A 212 3.15 1.13 -8.15
N HIS A 213 2.79 -0.09 -7.78
CA HIS A 213 3.75 -1.15 -7.42
C HIS A 213 4.87 -1.37 -8.47
N PHE A 214 4.58 -1.12 -9.74
CA PHE A 214 5.57 -1.16 -10.82
C PHE A 214 6.67 -0.10 -10.64
N HIS A 215 6.30 1.15 -10.33
CA HIS A 215 7.24 2.25 -10.12
C HIS A 215 8.09 2.02 -8.87
N ILE A 216 7.44 1.61 -7.78
CA ILE A 216 8.11 1.30 -6.51
C ILE A 216 9.10 0.15 -6.68
N LYS A 217 8.70 -0.98 -7.30
CA LYS A 217 9.60 -2.12 -7.56
C LYS A 217 10.81 -1.75 -8.40
N ASN A 218 10.62 -0.92 -9.42
CA ASN A 218 11.74 -0.44 -10.25
C ASN A 218 12.68 0.50 -9.47
N ALA A 219 12.13 1.42 -8.68
CA ALA A 219 12.92 2.30 -7.82
C ALA A 219 13.73 1.49 -6.80
N LEU A 220 13.08 0.51 -6.14
CA LEU A 220 13.69 -0.38 -5.16
C LEU A 220 14.82 -1.21 -5.78
N LYS A 221 14.59 -1.80 -6.97
CA LYS A 221 15.61 -2.56 -7.70
C LYS A 221 16.82 -1.69 -8.08
N LYS A 222 16.58 -0.43 -8.46
CA LYS A 222 17.62 0.51 -8.90
C LYS A 222 18.48 1.02 -7.73
N SER A 223 17.84 1.35 -6.60
CA SER A 223 18.51 1.94 -5.44
C SER A 223 19.10 0.91 -4.48
N GLY A 224 18.47 -0.29 -4.41
CA GLY A 224 18.76 -1.27 -3.37
C GLY A 224 18.21 -0.86 -2.00
N ALA A 225 17.25 0.06 -1.94
CA ALA A 225 16.64 0.50 -0.69
C ALA A 225 16.10 -0.69 0.13
N PRO A 226 16.26 -0.71 1.46
CA PRO A 226 15.84 -1.83 2.30
C PRO A 226 14.31 -1.87 2.53
N LEU A 227 13.61 -0.75 2.31
CA LEU A 227 12.17 -0.62 2.51
C LEU A 227 11.57 0.33 1.48
N ALA A 228 10.40 -0.04 0.99
CA ALA A 228 9.53 0.85 0.23
C ALA A 228 8.06 0.63 0.59
N GLY A 229 7.19 1.62 0.32
CA GLY A 229 5.76 1.47 0.56
C GLY A 229 4.90 2.50 -0.15
N GLU A 230 3.61 2.21 -0.21
CA GLU A 230 2.60 3.05 -0.81
C GLU A 230 1.46 3.34 0.17
N MET A 231 0.80 4.48 0.00
CA MET A 231 -0.40 4.83 0.76
C MET A 231 -1.55 3.82 0.57
N SER A 232 -1.51 3.02 -0.49
CA SER A 232 -2.47 1.96 -0.77
C SER A 232 -2.32 0.71 0.13
N GLY A 233 -1.24 0.61 0.92
CA GLY A 233 -0.96 -0.54 1.78
C GLY A 233 0.01 -1.56 1.20
N HIS A 234 0.52 -1.36 -0.02
CA HIS A 234 1.62 -2.17 -0.54
C HIS A 234 2.93 -1.80 0.18
N ILE A 235 3.57 -2.77 0.79
CA ILE A 235 4.83 -2.59 1.54
C ILE A 235 5.85 -3.62 1.05
N PHE A 236 7.07 -3.17 0.82
CA PHE A 236 8.14 -3.92 0.17
C PHE A 236 9.36 -3.93 1.07
N PHE A 237 9.61 -5.04 1.74
CA PHE A 237 10.84 -5.26 2.49
C PHE A 237 11.91 -5.88 1.61
N ASN A 238 13.11 -5.28 1.59
CA ASN A 238 14.27 -5.74 0.82
C ASN A 238 15.53 -5.86 1.71
N ASP A 239 15.39 -5.65 3.03
CA ASP A 239 16.46 -5.85 4.01
C ASP A 239 16.65 -7.32 4.35
N GLN A 240 15.55 -8.02 4.67
CA GLN A 240 15.50 -9.44 5.06
C GLN A 240 14.50 -10.24 4.24
N TRP A 241 13.95 -9.65 3.17
CA TRP A 241 12.98 -10.25 2.26
C TRP A 241 13.34 -9.97 0.81
N TYR A 242 12.48 -10.31 -0.12
CA TYR A 242 12.79 -10.36 -1.55
C TYR A 242 12.45 -9.08 -2.32
N GLY A 243 11.95 -8.03 -1.66
CA GLY A 243 11.63 -6.74 -2.28
C GLY A 243 10.38 -6.75 -3.16
N PHE A 244 9.40 -7.60 -2.85
CA PHE A 244 8.07 -7.53 -3.45
C PHE A 244 7.01 -7.14 -2.41
N ASP A 245 5.86 -6.70 -2.86
CA ASP A 245 4.70 -6.38 -2.04
C ASP A 245 4.13 -7.65 -1.40
N ASP A 246 4.17 -7.70 -0.06
CA ASP A 246 3.78 -8.86 0.71
C ASP A 246 3.10 -8.42 2.01
N GLY A 247 1.75 -8.45 2.01
CA GLY A 247 0.96 -8.08 3.17
C GLY A 247 1.20 -9.00 4.36
N HIS A 248 1.37 -10.30 4.12
CA HIS A 248 1.60 -11.29 5.18
C HIS A 248 2.97 -11.08 5.85
N TYR A 249 4.01 -10.86 5.07
CA TYR A 249 5.33 -10.55 5.61
C TYR A 249 5.35 -9.21 6.34
N SER A 250 4.63 -8.22 5.83
CA SER A 250 4.49 -6.92 6.48
C SER A 250 3.77 -7.03 7.83
N ALA A 251 2.73 -7.87 7.93
CA ALA A 251 2.06 -8.18 9.19
C ALA A 251 3.01 -8.85 10.19
N PHE A 252 3.80 -9.84 9.74
CA PHE A 252 4.84 -10.47 10.55
C PHE A 252 5.84 -9.43 11.09
N ARG A 253 6.37 -8.55 10.24
CA ARG A 253 7.35 -7.52 10.63
C ARG A 253 6.78 -6.57 11.69
N LEU A 254 5.50 -6.18 11.58
CA LEU A 254 4.85 -5.35 12.59
C LEU A 254 4.72 -6.08 13.93
N ILE A 255 4.26 -7.32 13.90
CA ILE A 255 4.13 -8.17 15.10
C ILE A 255 5.50 -8.39 15.76
N ASP A 256 6.55 -8.66 14.99
CA ASP A 256 7.91 -8.79 15.50
C ASP A 256 8.40 -7.50 16.19
N ILE A 257 8.09 -6.33 15.64
CA ILE A 257 8.41 -5.03 16.28
C ILE A 257 7.67 -4.89 17.60
N ILE A 258 6.36 -5.14 17.64
CA ILE A 258 5.52 -5.01 18.85
C ILE A 258 6.04 -5.94 19.94
N THR A 259 6.27 -7.21 19.63
CA THR A 259 6.71 -8.22 20.58
C THR A 259 8.13 -7.96 21.08
N ARG A 260 9.05 -7.56 20.21
CA ARG A 260 10.43 -7.22 20.56
C ARG A 260 10.53 -5.97 21.44
N LEU A 261 9.71 -4.95 21.17
CA LEU A 261 9.63 -3.76 22.01
C LEU A 261 8.84 -3.98 23.30
N ASN A 262 8.12 -5.09 23.41
CA ASN A 262 7.25 -5.42 24.53
C ASN A 262 6.28 -4.28 24.90
N THR A 263 5.64 -3.70 23.88
CA THR A 263 4.72 -2.56 24.02
C THR A 263 3.50 -2.74 23.14
N SER A 264 2.40 -2.02 23.43
CA SER A 264 1.20 -2.09 22.59
C SER A 264 1.35 -1.28 21.31
N LEU A 265 0.65 -1.68 20.25
CA LEU A 265 0.64 -0.93 19.00
C LEU A 265 0.09 0.49 19.19
N SER A 266 -0.95 0.67 20.02
CA SER A 266 -1.48 1.99 20.33
C SER A 266 -0.45 2.89 21.01
N SER A 267 0.44 2.35 21.84
CA SER A 267 1.52 3.12 22.45
C SER A 267 2.55 3.57 21.43
N ILE A 268 2.97 2.69 20.51
CA ILE A 268 3.85 3.05 19.39
C ILE A 268 3.20 4.14 18.52
N PHE A 269 1.91 3.97 18.21
CA PHE A 269 1.17 4.91 17.37
C PHE A 269 1.03 6.30 18.01
N GLN A 270 0.88 6.38 19.32
CA GLN A 270 0.79 7.67 20.03
C GLN A 270 2.09 8.47 19.98
N GLU A 271 3.23 7.84 19.80
CA GLU A 271 4.55 8.49 19.68
C GLU A 271 4.82 9.02 18.26
N LEU A 272 4.01 8.65 17.26
CA LEU A 272 4.17 9.17 15.92
C LEU A 272 3.72 10.64 15.83
N PRO A 273 4.37 11.45 14.99
CA PRO A 273 3.91 12.80 14.70
C PRO A 273 2.53 12.76 14.05
N LYS A 274 1.72 13.78 14.30
CA LYS A 274 0.33 13.86 13.84
C LYS A 274 0.09 15.11 13.00
N ALA A 275 -0.74 14.98 11.99
CA ALA A 275 -1.24 16.07 11.17
C ALA A 275 -2.73 15.87 10.88
N PHE A 276 -3.39 16.92 10.44
CA PHE A 276 -4.74 16.85 9.89
C PHE A 276 -4.65 16.47 8.41
N SER A 277 -5.32 15.40 8.00
CA SER A 277 -5.30 14.94 6.61
C SER A 277 -6.68 14.52 6.14
N THR A 278 -6.91 14.63 4.84
CA THR A 278 -8.10 14.04 4.22
C THR A 278 -7.85 12.58 3.90
N PRO A 279 -8.91 11.75 3.79
CA PRO A 279 -8.84 10.53 2.99
C PRO A 279 -8.52 10.88 1.52
N GLU A 280 -8.35 9.87 0.67
CA GLU A 280 -8.29 10.09 -0.78
C GLU A 280 -9.65 10.59 -1.28
N ILE A 281 -9.67 11.77 -1.88
CA ILE A 281 -10.85 12.35 -2.53
C ILE A 281 -10.81 11.94 -3.99
N ASN A 282 -11.85 11.23 -4.42
CA ASN A 282 -11.95 10.71 -5.77
C ASN A 282 -13.02 11.49 -6.54
N ILE A 283 -12.67 12.07 -7.67
CA ILE A 283 -13.55 12.81 -8.55
C ILE A 283 -13.69 12.04 -9.87
N ASP A 284 -14.92 11.63 -10.19
CA ASP A 284 -15.20 10.95 -11.46
C ASP A 284 -15.05 11.92 -12.64
N VAL A 285 -14.31 11.50 -13.65
CA VAL A 285 -14.09 12.24 -14.89
C VAL A 285 -14.09 11.29 -16.08
N GLU A 286 -14.23 11.82 -17.30
CA GLU A 286 -14.08 11.01 -18.50
C GLU A 286 -12.65 10.46 -18.60
N GLU A 287 -12.51 9.18 -18.98
CA GLU A 287 -11.21 8.49 -19.05
C GLU A 287 -10.21 9.24 -19.93
N GLU A 288 -10.69 9.77 -21.06
CA GLU A 288 -9.88 10.49 -22.03
C GLU A 288 -9.42 11.88 -21.53
N LYS A 289 -10.13 12.45 -20.56
CA LYS A 289 -9.87 13.81 -20.04
C LYS A 289 -8.95 13.83 -18.84
N LYS A 290 -8.89 12.78 -18.02
CA LYS A 290 -8.19 12.80 -16.72
C LYS A 290 -6.74 13.29 -16.82
N PHE A 291 -5.98 12.80 -17.81
CA PHE A 291 -4.59 13.20 -17.97
C PHE A 291 -4.45 14.63 -18.51
N SER A 292 -5.34 15.06 -19.42
CA SER A 292 -5.32 16.43 -19.97
C SER A 292 -5.67 17.47 -18.89
N ILE A 293 -6.61 17.18 -17.99
CA ILE A 293 -6.95 18.04 -16.85
C ILE A 293 -5.73 18.20 -15.93
N VAL A 294 -5.06 17.10 -15.55
CA VAL A 294 -3.87 17.15 -14.71
C VAL A 294 -2.74 17.91 -15.37
N GLN A 295 -2.51 17.74 -16.67
CA GLN A 295 -1.49 18.50 -17.41
C GLN A 295 -1.82 20.00 -17.48
N ALA A 296 -3.09 20.36 -17.68
CA ALA A 296 -3.52 21.75 -17.61
C ALA A 296 -3.29 22.33 -16.22
N PHE A 297 -3.64 21.58 -15.17
CA PHE A 297 -3.44 21.98 -13.78
C PHE A 297 -1.95 22.21 -13.45
N ILE A 298 -1.05 21.31 -13.87
CA ILE A 298 0.40 21.49 -13.71
C ILE A 298 0.89 22.79 -14.35
N LYS A 299 0.36 23.09 -15.55
CA LYS A 299 0.82 24.21 -16.38
C LYS A 299 0.26 25.56 -15.91
N THR A 300 -0.99 25.62 -15.50
CA THR A 300 -1.71 26.89 -15.28
C THR A 300 -1.85 27.26 -13.81
N SER A 301 -1.78 26.29 -12.90
CA SER A 301 -2.01 26.57 -11.47
C SER A 301 -0.87 27.35 -10.84
N HIS A 302 -1.25 28.22 -9.90
CA HIS A 302 -0.33 29.09 -9.18
C HIS A 302 -0.51 28.92 -7.66
N PHE A 303 0.58 28.51 -7.00
CA PHE A 303 0.62 28.27 -5.55
C PHE A 303 1.76 29.06 -4.91
N PRO A 304 1.54 30.31 -4.50
CA PRO A 304 2.59 31.14 -3.90
C PRO A 304 3.17 30.49 -2.64
N GLY A 305 4.50 30.42 -2.58
CA GLY A 305 5.21 29.83 -1.42
C GLY A 305 5.21 28.30 -1.38
N GLY A 306 4.59 27.64 -2.35
CA GLY A 306 4.57 26.18 -2.45
C GLY A 306 5.66 25.64 -3.38
N GLU A 307 6.34 24.59 -2.95
CA GLU A 307 7.25 23.81 -3.79
C GLU A 307 6.48 22.84 -4.67
N LYS A 308 6.72 22.88 -6.00
CA LYS A 308 6.06 22.02 -6.97
C LYS A 308 6.81 20.69 -7.16
N ILE A 309 6.12 19.57 -6.98
CA ILE A 309 6.60 18.22 -7.25
C ILE A 309 5.70 17.61 -8.32
N THR A 310 6.28 17.21 -9.46
CA THR A 310 5.56 16.71 -10.64
C THR A 310 5.89 15.26 -10.99
N ILE A 311 6.23 14.45 -10.00
CA ILE A 311 6.61 13.04 -10.18
C ILE A 311 5.41 12.22 -10.65
N ASP A 312 4.21 12.50 -10.09
CA ASP A 312 2.95 11.84 -10.46
C ASP A 312 1.78 12.82 -10.19
N GLY A 313 1.36 13.53 -11.22
CA GLY A 313 0.45 14.66 -11.09
C GLY A 313 1.14 15.92 -10.58
N LEU A 314 0.47 16.69 -9.73
CA LEU A 314 1.02 17.88 -9.09
C LEU A 314 0.82 17.79 -7.58
N ARG A 315 1.91 17.67 -6.85
CA ARG A 315 1.96 17.87 -5.41
C ARG A 315 2.60 19.23 -5.11
N ILE A 316 2.00 19.97 -4.19
CA ILE A 316 2.51 21.25 -3.70
C ILE A 316 2.81 21.08 -2.22
N ASN A 317 4.07 21.21 -1.85
CA ASN A 317 4.49 21.27 -0.46
C ASN A 317 4.59 22.72 0.01
N PHE A 318 3.87 23.06 1.08
CA PHE A 318 4.02 24.29 1.86
C PHE A 318 4.79 23.97 3.15
N ASN A 319 5.21 24.97 3.88
CA ASN A 319 5.90 24.78 5.18
C ASN A 319 5.00 24.13 6.24
N ASP A 320 3.68 24.26 6.10
CA ASP A 320 2.64 23.91 7.07
C ASP A 320 1.60 22.91 6.54
N GLY A 321 1.85 22.34 5.35
CA GLY A 321 0.96 21.33 4.75
C GLY A 321 1.29 21.06 3.30
N TRP A 322 0.48 20.22 2.65
CA TRP A 322 0.62 19.91 1.23
C TRP A 322 -0.73 19.52 0.61
N GLY A 323 -0.81 19.64 -0.71
CA GLY A 323 -1.93 19.12 -1.51
C GLY A 323 -1.42 18.39 -2.74
N LEU A 324 -2.18 17.39 -3.18
CA LEU A 324 -1.90 16.58 -4.36
C LEU A 324 -3.13 16.53 -5.27
N LEU A 325 -2.91 16.66 -6.58
CA LEU A 325 -3.85 16.27 -7.63
C LEU A 325 -3.13 15.35 -8.63
N ARG A 326 -3.68 14.17 -8.87
CA ARG A 326 -3.18 13.23 -9.88
C ARG A 326 -4.31 12.53 -10.63
N ALA A 327 -4.01 11.93 -11.77
CA ALA A 327 -4.92 11.03 -12.47
C ALA A 327 -4.75 9.60 -11.93
N SER A 328 -5.85 8.89 -11.72
CA SER A 328 -5.81 7.46 -11.40
C SER A 328 -5.27 6.67 -12.61
N ASN A 329 -4.39 5.70 -12.34
CA ASN A 329 -3.85 4.81 -13.37
C ASN A 329 -4.84 3.70 -13.77
N THR A 330 -5.80 3.37 -12.91
CA THR A 330 -6.68 2.19 -13.04
C THR A 330 -8.16 2.52 -13.23
N THR A 331 -8.56 3.75 -12.91
CA THR A 331 -9.97 4.17 -12.95
C THR A 331 -10.13 5.55 -13.60
N PRO A 332 -11.31 5.90 -14.14
CA PRO A 332 -11.60 7.21 -14.72
C PRO A 332 -11.81 8.28 -13.64
N LYS A 333 -10.78 8.53 -12.83
CA LYS A 333 -10.86 9.44 -11.68
C LYS A 333 -9.65 10.37 -11.58
N LEU A 334 -9.89 11.56 -11.04
CA LEU A 334 -8.87 12.38 -10.41
C LEU A 334 -8.80 12.00 -8.93
N VAL A 335 -7.59 11.96 -8.40
CA VAL A 335 -7.32 11.64 -7.00
C VAL A 335 -6.68 12.85 -6.35
N LEU A 336 -7.29 13.33 -5.25
CA LEU A 336 -6.73 14.38 -4.43
C LEU A 336 -6.48 13.87 -3.01
N ARG A 337 -5.47 14.42 -2.36
CA ARG A 337 -5.19 14.24 -0.95
C ARG A 337 -4.54 15.49 -0.39
N PHE A 338 -4.85 15.81 0.86
CA PHE A 338 -4.37 17.01 1.53
C PHE A 338 -3.94 16.68 2.95
N GLU A 339 -2.96 17.43 3.44
CA GLU A 339 -2.47 17.34 4.81
C GLU A 339 -1.98 18.73 5.28
N ALA A 340 -2.24 19.06 6.54
CA ALA A 340 -1.74 20.30 7.15
C ALA A 340 -1.54 20.15 8.66
N GLN A 341 -0.80 21.09 9.25
CA GLN A 341 -0.55 21.15 10.70
C GLN A 341 -1.79 21.53 11.49
N THR A 342 -2.74 22.26 10.89
CA THR A 342 -4.02 22.64 11.51
C THR A 342 -5.20 22.36 10.59
N ALA A 343 -6.40 22.23 11.16
CA ALA A 343 -7.62 21.98 10.39
C ALA A 343 -7.98 23.19 9.50
N GLU A 344 -7.76 24.41 9.96
CA GLU A 344 -7.98 25.64 9.20
C GLU A 344 -7.08 25.67 7.98
N ARG A 345 -5.79 25.35 8.15
CA ARG A 345 -4.82 25.31 7.06
C ARG A 345 -5.14 24.19 6.03
N LEU A 346 -5.62 23.07 6.52
CA LEU A 346 -6.09 21.98 5.65
C LEU A 346 -7.20 22.48 4.72
N SER A 347 -8.21 23.15 5.27
CA SER A 347 -9.32 23.73 4.49
C SER A 347 -8.84 24.79 3.48
N GLU A 348 -7.91 25.68 3.86
CA GLU A 348 -7.33 26.67 2.96
C GLU A 348 -6.60 26.02 1.77
N ILE A 349 -5.80 24.97 2.01
CA ILE A 349 -5.10 24.27 0.94
C ILE A 349 -6.09 23.57 0.00
N GLN A 350 -7.14 22.96 0.53
CA GLN A 350 -8.21 22.36 -0.27
C GLN A 350 -8.88 23.42 -1.17
N GLU A 351 -9.28 24.57 -0.61
CA GLU A 351 -9.90 25.65 -1.37
C GLU A 351 -9.00 26.17 -2.50
N LEU A 352 -7.70 26.32 -2.23
CA LEU A 352 -6.72 26.72 -3.25
C LEU A 352 -6.67 25.73 -4.44
N PHE A 353 -6.68 24.43 -4.16
CA PHE A 353 -6.68 23.41 -5.21
C PHE A 353 -8.01 23.37 -5.96
N PHE A 354 -9.12 23.40 -5.26
CA PHE A 354 -10.46 23.31 -5.84
C PHE A 354 -10.78 24.51 -6.74
N THR A 355 -10.47 25.71 -6.29
CA THR A 355 -10.65 26.93 -7.07
C THR A 355 -9.90 26.86 -8.41
N GLN A 356 -8.65 26.40 -8.39
CA GLN A 356 -7.86 26.29 -9.58
C GLN A 356 -8.29 25.13 -10.50
N LEU A 357 -8.74 24.02 -9.91
CA LEU A 357 -9.24 22.89 -10.67
C LEU A 357 -10.56 23.24 -11.40
N GLN A 358 -11.48 23.93 -10.71
CA GLN A 358 -12.73 24.40 -11.30
C GLN A 358 -12.49 25.43 -12.41
N SER A 359 -11.41 26.24 -12.33
CA SER A 359 -11.07 27.17 -13.42
C SER A 359 -10.61 26.48 -14.71
N ILE A 360 -10.22 25.20 -14.63
CA ILE A 360 -9.80 24.38 -15.77
C ILE A 360 -11.00 23.64 -16.37
N ASP A 361 -11.87 23.12 -15.51
CA ASP A 361 -13.09 22.42 -15.92
C ASP A 361 -14.22 22.72 -14.93
N GLU A 362 -15.14 23.59 -15.32
CA GLU A 362 -16.30 24.00 -14.49
C GLU A 362 -17.29 22.88 -14.21
N SER A 363 -17.22 21.77 -14.95
CA SER A 363 -18.08 20.61 -14.74
C SER A 363 -17.66 19.75 -13.53
N ILE A 364 -16.48 19.96 -12.98
CA ILE A 364 -15.96 19.24 -11.86
C ILE A 364 -16.72 19.65 -10.58
N GLN A 365 -17.53 18.73 -10.07
CA GLN A 365 -18.22 18.90 -8.81
C GLN A 365 -17.34 18.33 -7.68
N ILE A 366 -17.08 19.15 -6.66
CA ILE A 366 -16.28 18.79 -5.51
C ILE A 366 -17.21 18.86 -4.29
N GLU A 367 -17.50 17.70 -3.72
CA GLU A 367 -18.18 17.63 -2.44
C GLU A 367 -17.12 17.75 -1.33
N LEU A 368 -17.20 18.82 -0.55
CA LEU A 368 -16.43 18.99 0.68
C LEU A 368 -17.04 18.07 1.72
N SER A 369 -16.36 17.02 2.11
CA SER A 369 -16.76 16.10 3.18
C SER A 369 -16.32 16.60 4.55
#